data_6db4bbb20355a49c027e6c359d41c21f
#
_entry.id   6db4bbb20355a49c027e6c359d41c21f
#
_cell.length_a   1.000
_cell.length_b   1.000
_cell.length_c   1.000
_cell.angle_alpha   90.00
_cell.angle_beta   90.00
_cell.angle_gamma   90.00
#
_symmetry.space_group_name_H-M   'P 1'
#
loop_
_entity.id
_entity.type
_entity.pdbx_description
1 polymer ?
#
loop_
_entity_poly.entity_id
_entity_poly.type
_entity_poly.pdbx_seq_one_letter_code
_entity_poly.pdbx_strand_id
1 'polypeptide(L)'
;MRLFSQFFGKKSDNSNHKLSKVSAKDLNITTSETPEKFMHLKDEIVAFLIDKLQDINFLEREIFARSQKLKNPKEPNQVQPGETELWDEYAARYKELLTPIAFNPLAGSSNSFGNPAKYDYLSNPDTEIFFIMKSSNRAVVETRYKYGIGVVQKHQFVLKKEAENWKIESKKYGFENETTWYKDAI
;
A
#
# COMPACT_ATOMS: atom_id res chain seq x y z
N MET A 1 -42.13 40.26 -4.39
CA MET A 1 -41.74 39.01 -3.70
C MET A 1 -40.36 38.61 -4.14
N ARG A 2 -39.38 38.76 -3.23
CA ARG A 2 -37.98 38.39 -3.49
C ARG A 2 -37.72 37.10 -2.75
N LEU A 3 -37.36 36.02 -3.47
CA LEU A 3 -36.88 34.77 -2.89
C LEU A 3 -35.36 34.78 -2.89
N PHE A 4 -34.77 34.82 -1.72
CA PHE A 4 -33.34 34.63 -1.48
C PHE A 4 -33.07 33.14 -1.46
N SER A 5 -32.27 32.65 -2.41
CA SER A 5 -31.61 31.34 -2.28
C SER A 5 -30.23 31.54 -1.67
N GLN A 6 -30.07 31.14 -0.40
CA GLN A 6 -28.77 31.04 0.25
C GLN A 6 -28.07 29.77 -0.23
N PHE A 7 -27.04 29.94 -1.05
CA PHE A 7 -26.07 28.88 -1.30
C PHE A 7 -25.09 28.82 -0.12
N PHE A 8 -25.24 27.79 0.69
CA PHE A 8 -24.24 27.43 1.68
C PHE A 8 -22.99 26.86 0.99
N GLY A 9 -21.95 27.67 0.92
CA GLY A 9 -20.62 27.20 0.57
C GLY A 9 -20.10 26.25 1.65
N LYS A 10 -19.99 24.97 1.36
CA LYS A 10 -19.22 24.04 2.18
C LYS A 10 -17.76 24.47 2.14
N LYS A 11 -17.25 25.01 3.24
CA LYS A 11 -15.82 25.13 3.50
C LYS A 11 -15.24 23.72 3.47
N SER A 12 -14.33 23.45 2.54
CA SER A 12 -13.48 22.28 2.59
C SER A 12 -12.54 22.48 3.77
N ASP A 13 -12.77 21.73 4.83
CA ASP A 13 -11.80 21.57 5.92
C ASP A 13 -10.53 20.92 5.36
N ASN A 14 -9.53 21.77 5.14
CA ASN A 14 -8.17 21.34 4.87
C ASN A 14 -7.56 20.87 6.21
N SER A 15 -8.08 19.78 6.76
CA SER A 15 -7.43 19.10 7.87
C SER A 15 -6.18 18.40 7.30
N ASN A 16 -5.01 19.03 7.52
CA ASN A 16 -3.70 18.36 7.46
C ASN A 16 -3.71 17.21 8.49
N HIS A 17 -4.38 16.12 8.18
CA HIS A 17 -4.21 14.88 8.91
C HIS A 17 -2.78 14.42 8.64
N LYS A 18 -1.89 14.69 9.59
CA LYS A 18 -0.57 14.07 9.68
C LYS A 18 -0.82 12.58 9.82
N LEU A 19 -0.80 11.86 8.69
CA LEU A 19 -1.02 10.43 8.65
C LEU A 19 0.04 9.76 9.52
N SER A 20 -0.35 9.28 10.68
CA SER A 20 0.54 8.47 11.54
C SER A 20 0.69 7.09 10.89
N LYS A 21 1.92 6.57 10.87
CA LYS A 21 2.16 5.19 10.48
C LYS A 21 1.41 4.26 11.44
N VAL A 22 0.75 3.26 10.88
CA VAL A 22 0.16 2.18 11.68
C VAL A 22 1.31 1.34 12.23
N SER A 23 1.30 1.10 13.53
CA SER A 23 2.28 0.21 14.16
C SER A 23 1.87 -1.25 13.96
N ALA A 24 2.82 -2.12 13.64
CA ALA A 24 2.56 -3.56 13.59
C ALA A 24 2.00 -4.12 14.92
N LYS A 25 2.27 -3.45 16.03
CA LYS A 25 1.72 -3.81 17.35
C LYS A 25 0.22 -3.58 17.50
N ASP A 26 -0.33 -2.68 16.68
CA ASP A 26 -1.75 -2.33 16.70
C ASP A 26 -2.56 -3.22 15.74
N LEU A 27 -1.89 -4.14 15.03
CA LEU A 27 -2.51 -5.02 14.05
C LEU A 27 -2.84 -6.39 14.66
N ASN A 28 -3.99 -6.93 14.28
CA ASN A 28 -4.38 -8.29 14.66
C ASN A 28 -3.68 -9.30 13.75
N ILE A 29 -2.63 -9.97 14.26
CA ILE A 29 -1.80 -10.91 13.49
C ILE A 29 -2.13 -12.34 13.89
N THR A 30 -2.66 -13.11 12.95
CA THR A 30 -2.92 -14.55 13.09
C THR A 30 -1.66 -15.35 12.72
N THR A 31 -1.31 -16.35 13.55
CA THR A 31 -0.06 -17.16 13.41
C THR A 31 -0.32 -18.66 13.43
N SER A 32 -1.55 -19.10 13.22
CA SER A 32 -1.97 -20.51 13.37
C SER A 32 -1.18 -21.54 12.56
N GLU A 33 -0.54 -21.10 11.47
CA GLU A 33 0.27 -21.98 10.62
C GLU A 33 1.79 -21.86 10.87
N THR A 34 2.22 -21.10 11.88
CA THR A 34 3.64 -20.88 12.19
C THR A 34 4.07 -21.70 13.40
N PRO A 35 5.05 -22.61 13.26
CA PRO A 35 5.63 -23.32 14.40
C PRO A 35 6.23 -22.37 15.44
N GLU A 36 6.12 -22.73 16.72
CA GLU A 36 6.53 -21.90 17.87
C GLU A 36 7.99 -21.41 17.76
N LYS A 37 8.90 -22.23 17.27
CA LYS A 37 10.31 -21.88 17.05
C LYS A 37 10.54 -20.63 16.16
N PHE A 38 9.56 -20.23 15.36
CA PHE A 38 9.64 -19.07 14.47
C PHE A 38 8.81 -17.87 14.96
N MET A 39 8.03 -18.03 16.03
CA MET A 39 7.14 -16.99 16.52
C MET A 39 7.86 -15.70 16.95
N HIS A 40 9.09 -15.81 17.42
CA HIS A 40 9.92 -14.67 17.80
C HIS A 40 10.28 -13.74 16.65
N LEU A 41 10.18 -14.20 15.38
CA LEU A 41 10.47 -13.40 14.19
C LEU A 41 9.24 -12.65 13.66
N LYS A 42 8.04 -12.96 14.16
CA LYS A 42 6.78 -12.41 13.68
C LYS A 42 6.77 -10.87 13.69
N ASP A 43 7.08 -10.29 14.84
CA ASP A 43 6.95 -8.83 15.01
C ASP A 43 7.97 -8.08 14.15
N GLU A 44 9.20 -8.60 14.04
CA GLU A 44 10.24 -8.03 13.19
C GLU A 44 9.83 -8.04 11.72
N ILE A 45 9.40 -9.20 11.20
CA ILE A 45 9.09 -9.38 9.77
C ILE A 45 7.84 -8.62 9.37
N VAL A 46 6.79 -8.67 10.19
CA VAL A 46 5.55 -7.95 9.89
C VAL A 46 5.78 -6.45 10.00
N ALA A 47 6.50 -5.97 11.03
CA ALA A 47 6.82 -4.55 11.16
C ALA A 47 7.64 -4.04 9.96
N PHE A 48 8.66 -4.79 9.54
CA PHE A 48 9.45 -4.48 8.35
C PHE A 48 8.55 -4.31 7.12
N LEU A 49 7.70 -5.29 6.83
CA LEU A 49 6.83 -5.23 5.66
C LEU A 49 5.88 -4.04 5.72
N ILE A 50 5.13 -3.91 6.81
CA ILE A 50 4.12 -2.87 6.97
C ILE A 50 4.75 -1.46 6.88
N ASP A 51 5.91 -1.24 7.51
CA ASP A 51 6.64 0.04 7.43
C ASP A 51 6.96 0.39 5.97
N LYS A 52 7.50 -0.56 5.21
CA LYS A 52 7.88 -0.32 3.81
C LYS A 52 6.69 -0.11 2.88
N LEU A 53 5.60 -0.85 3.08
CA LEU A 53 4.37 -0.63 2.31
C LEU A 53 3.74 0.74 2.62
N GLN A 54 3.86 1.21 3.86
CA GLN A 54 3.39 2.55 4.22
C GLN A 54 4.26 3.65 3.62
N ASP A 55 5.59 3.47 3.53
CA ASP A 55 6.47 4.44 2.85
C ASP A 55 6.06 4.61 1.37
N ILE A 56 5.76 3.50 0.68
CA ILE A 56 5.23 3.52 -0.69
C ILE A 56 3.88 4.25 -0.73
N ASN A 57 2.99 3.95 0.21
CA ASN A 57 1.67 4.54 0.28
C ASN A 57 1.72 6.07 0.47
N PHE A 58 2.64 6.56 1.31
CA PHE A 58 2.85 8.00 1.50
C PHE A 58 3.37 8.67 0.22
N LEU A 59 4.31 8.04 -0.48
CA LEU A 59 4.78 8.53 -1.77
C LEU A 59 3.63 8.65 -2.77
N GLU A 60 2.82 7.60 -2.93
CA GLU A 60 1.68 7.61 -3.85
C GLU A 60 0.66 8.72 -3.53
N ARG A 61 0.32 8.90 -2.25
CA ARG A 61 -0.59 9.96 -1.80
C ARG A 61 -0.03 11.36 -2.06
N GLU A 62 1.26 11.57 -1.78
CA GLU A 62 1.92 12.87 -2.03
C GLU A 62 1.88 13.21 -3.52
N ILE A 63 2.31 12.27 -4.37
CA ILE A 63 2.34 12.46 -5.82
C ILE A 63 0.94 12.66 -6.38
N PHE A 64 -0.05 11.87 -5.93
CA PHE A 64 -1.44 12.07 -6.31
C PHE A 64 -1.95 13.46 -5.94
N ALA A 65 -1.71 13.92 -4.72
CA ALA A 65 -2.14 15.26 -4.30
C ALA A 65 -1.50 16.39 -5.14
N ARG A 66 -0.25 16.21 -5.55
CA ARG A 66 0.44 17.14 -6.45
C ARG A 66 -0.13 17.08 -7.87
N SER A 67 -0.41 15.88 -8.39
CA SER A 67 -1.01 15.71 -9.72
C SER A 67 -2.38 16.38 -9.82
N GLN A 68 -3.20 16.32 -8.75
CA GLN A 68 -4.50 17.01 -8.75
C GLN A 68 -4.38 18.53 -8.85
N LYS A 69 -3.28 19.14 -8.39
CA LYS A 69 -3.03 20.58 -8.50
C LYS A 69 -2.62 21.00 -9.90
N LEU A 70 -2.08 20.08 -10.70
CA LEU A 70 -1.71 20.35 -12.10
C LEU A 70 -2.90 20.26 -13.04
N LYS A 71 -3.97 19.55 -12.68
CA LYS A 71 -5.12 19.31 -13.54
C LYS A 71 -5.83 20.61 -13.94
N ASN A 72 -6.04 20.78 -15.24
CA ASN A 72 -6.88 21.84 -15.79
C ASN A 72 -8.30 21.31 -16.01
N PRO A 73 -9.32 21.79 -15.26
CA PRO A 73 -10.70 21.33 -15.45
C PRO A 73 -11.29 21.58 -16.83
N LYS A 74 -10.71 22.54 -17.58
CA LYS A 74 -11.15 22.88 -18.95
C LYS A 74 -10.56 21.93 -20.00
N GLU A 75 -9.47 21.25 -19.65
CA GLU A 75 -8.72 20.38 -20.55
C GLU A 75 -8.33 19.06 -19.84
N PRO A 76 -9.32 18.27 -19.37
CA PRO A 76 -9.07 17.15 -18.46
C PRO A 76 -8.26 16.00 -19.07
N ASN A 77 -8.18 15.93 -20.41
CA ASN A 77 -7.50 14.87 -21.15
C ASN A 77 -6.15 15.31 -21.73
N GLN A 78 -5.70 16.51 -21.45
CA GLN A 78 -4.41 17.00 -21.91
C GLN A 78 -3.35 16.83 -20.81
N VAL A 79 -2.14 16.43 -21.23
CA VAL A 79 -0.98 16.42 -20.34
C VAL A 79 -0.67 17.86 -19.94
N GLN A 80 -0.67 18.13 -18.67
CA GLN A 80 -0.44 19.46 -18.13
C GLN A 80 1.07 19.75 -17.95
N PRO A 81 1.51 21.00 -18.02
CA PRO A 81 2.90 21.36 -17.71
C PRO A 81 3.30 20.86 -16.32
N GLY A 82 4.45 20.18 -16.22
CA GLY A 82 4.95 19.59 -14.98
C GLY A 82 4.44 18.18 -14.67
N GLU A 83 3.52 17.63 -15.48
CA GLU A 83 2.99 16.29 -15.23
C GLU A 83 4.02 15.20 -15.57
N THR A 84 4.78 15.36 -16.65
CA THR A 84 5.85 14.43 -17.03
C THR A 84 6.93 14.37 -15.95
N GLU A 85 7.39 15.53 -15.50
CA GLU A 85 8.40 15.64 -14.44
C GLU A 85 7.93 15.02 -13.12
N LEU A 86 6.63 15.13 -12.82
CA LEU A 86 6.03 14.51 -11.64
C LEU A 86 6.04 12.98 -11.74
N TRP A 87 5.78 12.43 -12.92
CA TRP A 87 5.86 11.00 -13.17
C TRP A 87 7.30 10.48 -13.09
N ASP A 88 8.27 11.21 -13.63
CA ASP A 88 9.68 10.87 -13.54
C ASP A 88 10.17 10.88 -12.09
N GLU A 89 9.77 11.89 -11.31
CA GLU A 89 10.05 11.96 -9.87
C GLU A 89 9.45 10.76 -9.13
N TYR A 90 8.18 10.43 -9.41
CA TYR A 90 7.53 9.26 -8.81
C TYR A 90 8.30 7.98 -9.09
N ALA A 91 8.65 7.75 -10.36
CA ALA A 91 9.36 6.54 -10.78
C ALA A 91 10.74 6.42 -10.09
N ALA A 92 11.48 7.53 -9.98
CA ALA A 92 12.78 7.55 -9.32
C ALA A 92 12.66 7.24 -7.82
N ARG A 93 11.78 7.94 -7.10
CA ARG A 93 11.56 7.76 -5.66
C ARG A 93 10.99 6.36 -5.34
N TYR A 94 10.10 5.87 -6.18
CA TYR A 94 9.54 4.52 -6.04
C TYR A 94 10.64 3.46 -6.16
N LYS A 95 11.53 3.60 -7.14
CA LYS A 95 12.70 2.73 -7.31
C LYS A 95 13.64 2.78 -6.11
N GLU A 96 13.89 3.97 -5.55
CA GLU A 96 14.71 4.13 -4.34
C GLU A 96 14.12 3.39 -3.15
N LEU A 97 12.79 3.44 -2.96
CA LEU A 97 12.10 2.71 -1.90
C LEU A 97 12.17 1.19 -2.09
N LEU A 98 12.04 0.70 -3.32
CA LEU A 98 11.99 -0.74 -3.60
C LEU A 98 13.36 -1.42 -3.65
N THR A 99 14.41 -0.72 -4.12
CA THR A 99 15.74 -1.32 -4.33
C THR A 99 16.29 -2.03 -3.09
N PRO A 100 16.21 -1.47 -1.87
CA PRO A 100 16.73 -2.14 -0.67
C PRO A 100 15.83 -3.27 -0.16
N ILE A 101 14.55 -3.29 -0.52
CA ILE A 101 13.54 -4.15 0.11
C ILE A 101 13.00 -5.27 -0.78
N ALA A 102 13.31 -5.26 -2.08
CA ALA A 102 12.82 -6.27 -3.02
C ALA A 102 13.97 -6.94 -3.77
N PHE A 103 13.84 -8.24 -4.06
CA PHE A 103 14.81 -8.97 -4.89
C PHE A 103 14.78 -8.51 -6.34
N ASN A 104 13.59 -8.16 -6.83
CA ASN A 104 13.42 -7.66 -8.19
C ASN A 104 12.52 -6.42 -8.19
N PRO A 105 13.07 -5.26 -7.83
CA PRO A 105 12.29 -4.03 -7.61
C PRO A 105 11.58 -3.50 -8.85
N LEU A 106 11.95 -3.98 -10.05
CA LEU A 106 11.35 -3.52 -11.31
C LEU A 106 10.38 -4.54 -11.92
N ALA A 107 10.30 -5.76 -11.36
CA ALA A 107 9.41 -6.78 -11.89
C ALA A 107 7.96 -6.44 -11.59
N GLY A 108 7.24 -6.02 -12.61
CA GLY A 108 5.81 -5.70 -12.51
C GLY A 108 5.52 -4.39 -11.78
N SER A 109 6.50 -3.47 -11.70
CA SER A 109 6.26 -2.15 -11.12
C SER A 109 5.13 -1.46 -11.88
N SER A 110 4.05 -1.16 -11.17
CA SER A 110 3.00 -0.31 -11.67
C SER A 110 3.48 1.13 -11.56
N ASN A 111 3.66 1.79 -12.68
CA ASN A 111 3.93 3.23 -12.73
C ASN A 111 2.64 4.03 -12.49
N SER A 112 1.80 3.59 -11.57
CA SER A 112 0.54 4.26 -11.26
C SER A 112 0.49 4.68 -9.80
N PHE A 113 0.03 5.87 -9.59
CA PHE A 113 -0.39 6.36 -8.28
C PHE A 113 -1.86 6.76 -8.37
N GLY A 114 -2.61 6.57 -7.29
CA GLY A 114 -4.06 6.78 -7.29
C GLY A 114 -4.62 7.22 -5.94
N ASN A 115 -5.94 7.35 -5.92
CA ASN A 115 -6.69 7.57 -4.70
C ASN A 115 -7.90 6.63 -4.71
N PRO A 116 -7.95 5.66 -3.79
CA PRO A 116 -6.98 5.44 -2.70
C PRO A 116 -5.61 4.99 -3.22
N ALA A 117 -4.55 5.22 -2.44
CA ALA A 117 -3.23 4.68 -2.73
C ALA A 117 -3.22 3.16 -2.51
N LYS A 118 -2.25 2.46 -3.13
CA LYS A 118 -2.22 0.99 -3.22
C LYS A 118 -2.36 0.27 -1.87
N TYR A 119 -1.79 0.81 -0.82
CA TYR A 119 -1.77 0.21 0.52
C TYR A 119 -2.60 0.96 1.56
N ASP A 120 -3.56 1.77 1.14
CA ASP A 120 -4.47 2.50 2.04
C ASP A 120 -5.25 1.57 2.96
N TYR A 121 -5.56 0.36 2.50
CA TYR A 121 -6.25 -0.66 3.28
C TYR A 121 -5.51 -1.06 4.57
N LEU A 122 -4.18 -0.88 4.63
CA LEU A 122 -3.40 -1.17 5.85
C LEU A 122 -3.76 -0.25 7.02
N SER A 123 -4.36 0.89 6.75
CA SER A 123 -4.86 1.82 7.78
C SER A 123 -6.28 1.45 8.28
N ASN A 124 -6.92 0.46 7.67
CA ASN A 124 -8.24 0.01 8.09
C ASN A 124 -8.12 -0.98 9.26
N PRO A 125 -8.82 -0.75 10.39
CA PRO A 125 -8.77 -1.64 11.55
C PRO A 125 -9.32 -3.04 11.28
N ASP A 126 -10.15 -3.20 10.24
CA ASP A 126 -10.69 -4.51 9.82
C ASP A 126 -9.75 -5.30 8.92
N THR A 127 -8.52 -4.80 8.67
CA THR A 127 -7.52 -5.53 7.90
C THR A 127 -6.97 -6.68 8.74
N GLU A 128 -7.16 -7.90 8.25
CA GLU A 128 -6.59 -9.10 8.85
C GLU A 128 -5.19 -9.36 8.30
N ILE A 129 -4.27 -9.78 9.17
CA ILE A 129 -2.89 -10.15 8.81
C ILE A 129 -2.61 -11.57 9.27
N PHE A 130 -2.05 -12.37 8.38
CA PHE A 130 -1.62 -13.74 8.66
C PHE A 130 -0.11 -13.82 8.48
N PHE A 131 0.58 -14.30 9.49
CA PHE A 131 2.01 -14.58 9.44
C PHE A 131 2.24 -16.08 9.36
N ILE A 132 2.92 -16.53 8.30
CA ILE A 132 3.18 -17.94 8.01
C ILE A 132 4.67 -18.11 7.76
N MET A 133 5.32 -18.92 8.59
CA MET A 133 6.75 -19.19 8.47
C MET A 133 7.04 -20.66 8.69
N LYS A 134 7.59 -21.34 7.68
CA LYS A 134 7.91 -22.77 7.71
C LYS A 134 9.43 -23.07 7.66
N SER A 135 10.25 -22.06 7.40
CA SER A 135 11.71 -22.16 7.37
C SER A 135 12.35 -20.88 7.90
N SER A 136 13.61 -20.95 8.36
CA SER A 136 14.32 -19.82 8.98
C SER A 136 14.66 -18.66 8.03
N ASN A 137 14.54 -18.87 6.73
CA ASN A 137 14.92 -17.88 5.71
C ASN A 137 13.79 -17.47 4.78
N ARG A 138 12.56 -17.92 5.03
CA ARG A 138 11.39 -17.59 4.18
C ARG A 138 10.13 -17.47 5.02
N ALA A 139 9.48 -16.33 4.91
CA ALA A 139 8.21 -16.03 5.53
C ALA A 139 7.17 -15.60 4.48
N VAL A 140 5.91 -15.79 4.83
CA VAL A 140 4.76 -15.29 4.06
C VAL A 140 3.94 -14.40 4.99
N VAL A 141 3.60 -13.22 4.52
CA VAL A 141 2.63 -12.34 5.17
C VAL A 141 1.46 -12.18 4.23
N GLU A 142 0.28 -12.59 4.67
CA GLU A 142 -0.95 -12.34 3.93
C GLU A 142 -1.73 -11.22 4.61
N THR A 143 -2.38 -10.40 3.80
CA THR A 143 -3.35 -9.41 4.26
C THR A 143 -4.68 -9.69 3.62
N ARG A 144 -5.78 -9.52 4.36
CA ARG A 144 -7.15 -9.62 3.86
C ARG A 144 -7.90 -8.37 4.24
N TYR A 145 -8.60 -7.80 3.27
CA TYR A 145 -9.34 -6.58 3.43
C TYR A 145 -10.66 -6.63 2.68
N LYS A 146 -11.74 -6.22 3.34
CA LYS A 146 -13.08 -6.16 2.74
C LYS A 146 -13.35 -4.77 2.21
N TYR A 147 -13.52 -4.66 0.89
CA TYR A 147 -13.95 -3.42 0.25
C TYR A 147 -15.43 -3.12 0.51
N GLY A 148 -15.81 -1.84 0.43
CA GLY A 148 -17.18 -1.39 0.71
C GLY A 148 -18.28 -2.04 -0.13
N ILE A 149 -17.93 -2.67 -1.27
CA ILE A 149 -18.84 -3.46 -2.11
C ILE A 149 -18.98 -4.92 -1.65
N GLY A 150 -18.39 -5.29 -0.50
CA GLY A 150 -18.47 -6.64 0.06
C GLY A 150 -17.44 -7.63 -0.48
N VAL A 151 -16.59 -7.23 -1.42
CA VAL A 151 -15.52 -8.09 -1.95
C VAL A 151 -14.34 -8.09 -0.99
N VAL A 152 -13.89 -9.28 -0.58
CA VAL A 152 -12.65 -9.44 0.19
C VAL A 152 -11.51 -9.73 -0.75
N GLN A 153 -10.56 -8.82 -0.80
CA GLN A 153 -9.29 -8.98 -1.51
C GLN A 153 -8.22 -9.46 -0.53
N LYS A 154 -7.40 -10.37 -1.00
CA LYS A 154 -6.24 -10.90 -0.26
C LYS A 154 -4.96 -10.59 -1.02
N HIS A 155 -3.90 -10.25 -0.28
CA HIS A 155 -2.56 -10.09 -0.83
C HIS A 155 -1.61 -11.02 -0.09
N GLN A 156 -0.64 -11.56 -0.81
CA GLN A 156 0.38 -12.44 -0.26
C GLN A 156 1.75 -11.86 -0.62
N PHE A 157 2.53 -11.58 0.40
CA PHE A 157 3.92 -11.15 0.29
C PHE A 157 4.81 -12.30 0.73
N VAL A 158 5.66 -12.77 -0.17
CA VAL A 158 6.70 -13.77 0.16
C VAL A 158 7.97 -13.00 0.45
N LEU A 159 8.49 -13.17 1.67
CA LEU A 159 9.74 -12.59 2.11
C LEU A 159 10.82 -13.67 2.20
N LYS A 160 12.02 -13.30 1.81
CA LYS A 160 13.20 -14.18 1.92
C LYS A 160 14.33 -13.42 2.59
N LYS A 161 15.05 -14.10 3.47
CA LYS A 161 16.23 -13.56 4.13
C LYS A 161 17.44 -13.62 3.19
N GLU A 162 18.12 -12.49 3.01
CA GLU A 162 19.38 -12.36 2.29
C GLU A 162 20.43 -11.80 3.25
N ALA A 163 21.42 -12.61 3.60
CA ALA A 163 22.29 -12.36 4.75
C ALA A 163 21.44 -12.12 6.02
N GLU A 164 21.54 -10.94 6.63
CA GLU A 164 20.75 -10.59 7.82
C GLU A 164 19.48 -9.78 7.51
N ASN A 165 19.19 -9.47 6.23
CA ASN A 165 18.09 -8.60 5.86
C ASN A 165 16.94 -9.37 5.21
N TRP A 166 15.71 -9.01 5.58
CA TRP A 166 14.51 -9.49 4.88
C TRP A 166 14.26 -8.67 3.63
N LYS A 167 13.90 -9.36 2.54
CA LYS A 167 13.49 -8.76 1.27
C LYS A 167 12.24 -9.41 0.75
N ILE A 168 11.43 -8.65 0.04
CA ILE A 168 10.23 -9.16 -0.65
C ILE A 168 10.68 -9.89 -1.92
N GLU A 169 10.41 -11.19 -1.99
CA GLU A 169 10.71 -12.04 -3.15
C GLU A 169 9.60 -11.92 -4.20
N SER A 170 8.35 -11.88 -3.76
CA SER A 170 7.20 -11.78 -4.66
C SER A 170 5.97 -11.25 -3.93
N LYS A 171 5.07 -10.65 -4.70
CA LYS A 171 3.72 -10.28 -4.28
C LYS A 171 2.71 -10.93 -5.20
N LYS A 172 1.57 -11.31 -4.63
CA LYS A 172 0.40 -11.82 -5.34
C LYS A 172 -0.86 -11.20 -4.75
N TYR A 173 -1.93 -11.17 -5.51
CA TYR A 173 -3.26 -10.85 -5.02
C TYR A 173 -4.26 -11.93 -5.42
N GLY A 174 -5.42 -11.93 -4.81
CA GLY A 174 -6.53 -12.81 -5.12
C GLY A 174 -7.79 -12.36 -4.38
N PHE A 175 -8.86 -13.13 -4.53
CA PHE A 175 -10.11 -12.88 -3.85
C PHE A 175 -10.44 -14.05 -2.90
N GLU A 176 -11.16 -13.78 -1.81
CA GLU A 176 -11.40 -14.77 -0.75
C GLU A 176 -12.03 -16.06 -1.28
N ASN A 177 -12.99 -15.93 -2.20
CA ASN A 177 -13.75 -17.05 -2.76
C ASN A 177 -13.02 -17.78 -3.90
N GLU A 178 -11.76 -17.40 -4.18
CA GLU A 178 -10.96 -17.99 -5.24
C GLU A 178 -9.74 -18.71 -4.68
N THR A 179 -9.39 -19.85 -5.28
CA THR A 179 -8.12 -20.53 -5.00
C THR A 179 -6.95 -19.95 -5.79
N THR A 180 -7.23 -19.17 -6.83
CA THR A 180 -6.25 -18.60 -7.73
C THR A 180 -5.53 -17.41 -7.10
N TRP A 181 -4.22 -17.36 -7.29
CA TRP A 181 -3.37 -16.23 -6.96
C TRP A 181 -2.78 -15.63 -8.23
N TYR A 182 -2.96 -14.34 -8.40
CA TYR A 182 -2.43 -13.56 -9.52
C TYR A 182 -1.12 -12.89 -9.13
N LYS A 183 -0.13 -12.88 -10.03
CA LYS A 183 1.10 -12.10 -9.81
C LYS A 183 0.75 -10.62 -9.72
N ASP A 184 1.43 -9.93 -8.82
CA ASP A 184 1.24 -8.50 -8.63
C ASP A 184 2.58 -7.80 -8.39
N ALA A 185 2.60 -6.50 -8.67
CA ALA A 185 3.73 -5.62 -8.35
C ALA A 185 3.67 -5.15 -6.90
N ILE A 186 4.84 -4.89 -6.34
CA ILE A 186 4.96 -4.28 -5.00
C ILE A 186 4.50 -2.84 -5.06
#